data_7d58308227f672903316fb554ed1970c
#
_entry.id   7d58308227f672903316fb554ed1970c
#
_cell.length_a   1.000
_cell.length_b   1.000
_cell.length_c   1.000
_cell.angle_alpha   90.00
_cell.angle_beta   90.00
_cell.angle_gamma   90.00
#
_symmetry.space_group_name_H-M   'P 1'
#
loop_
_entity.id
_entity.type
_entity.pdbx_description
1 polymer ?
#
loop_
_entity_poly.entity_id
_entity_poly.type
_entity_poly.pdbx_seq_one_letter_code
_entity_poly.pdbx_strand_id
1 'polypeptide(L)'
;MKKRIAAIILAGAMLAGLLASCGGKDSNSLVMGTGSSGGTYFALGSAMAQAMNESMEGITITAQSSGASVENLNLMNAGEMDIGLAMNATAVNAWEGTGSFETASQNFRCIGVVYHEVYQIVADASTGAKYVTDLAGLKVAVGPAGSGTIGCTELVFEAAGMTLNDVQAQSDSFGDAASKMQDGHIHAACNVLAVPASSIMEMTTSMKLSYIDITDEQLAYIQAKAPYYTRMVIPAGTYSDQTEDIYTITCQAALYCRADLDEEAVYQMTKALYESAAAIASAHSAGKDINLQSALDGITTPVHKGAARYYEEMGITVDPSLIID
;
A
#
# COMPACT_ATOMS: atom_id res chain seq x y z
N MET A 1 9.24 61.84 -21.58
CA MET A 1 8.01 61.29 -20.99
C MET A 1 7.39 60.13 -21.79
N LYS A 2 7.32 60.19 -23.13
CA LYS A 2 6.69 59.13 -23.97
C LYS A 2 7.38 57.74 -23.93
N LYS A 3 8.71 57.66 -23.69
CA LYS A 3 9.45 56.37 -23.58
C LYS A 3 9.29 55.64 -22.23
N ARG A 4 8.89 56.33 -21.15
CA ARG A 4 8.63 55.70 -19.83
C ARG A 4 7.22 55.13 -19.70
N ILE A 5 6.27 55.64 -20.46
CA ILE A 5 4.89 55.14 -20.50
C ILE A 5 4.81 53.82 -21.29
N ALA A 6 5.59 53.67 -22.37
CA ALA A 6 5.65 52.42 -23.14
C ALA A 6 6.25 51.25 -22.36
N ALA A 7 7.22 51.51 -21.45
CA ALA A 7 7.83 50.46 -20.61
C ALA A 7 6.89 49.94 -19.52
N ILE A 8 5.99 50.78 -18.99
CA ILE A 8 5.02 50.40 -17.97
C ILE A 8 3.88 49.56 -18.57
N ILE A 9 3.47 49.85 -19.82
CA ILE A 9 2.44 49.05 -20.52
C ILE A 9 2.97 47.65 -20.89
N LEU A 10 4.26 47.51 -21.26
CA LEU A 10 4.86 46.23 -21.58
C LEU A 10 5.07 45.35 -20.31
N ALA A 11 5.38 45.95 -19.15
CA ALA A 11 5.49 45.23 -17.88
C ALA A 11 4.13 44.77 -17.35
N GLY A 12 3.07 45.55 -17.57
CA GLY A 12 1.70 45.17 -17.22
C GLY A 12 1.16 43.98 -18.05
N ALA A 13 1.54 43.91 -19.34
CA ALA A 13 1.12 42.83 -20.23
C ALA A 13 1.84 41.50 -19.91
N MET A 14 3.07 41.51 -19.40
CA MET A 14 3.78 40.32 -18.96
C MET A 14 3.29 39.78 -17.59
N LEU A 15 2.78 40.65 -16.72
CA LEU A 15 2.20 40.19 -15.42
C LEU A 15 0.80 39.62 -15.60
N ALA A 16 0.04 40.02 -16.60
CA ALA A 16 -1.28 39.47 -16.89
C ALA A 16 -1.22 38.10 -17.58
N GLY A 17 -0.08 37.73 -18.21
CA GLY A 17 0.15 36.41 -18.80
C GLY A 17 0.52 35.34 -17.82
N LEU A 18 0.94 35.67 -16.57
CA LEU A 18 1.34 34.73 -15.53
C LEU A 18 0.18 34.29 -14.61
N LEU A 19 -0.98 34.92 -14.73
CA LEU A 19 -2.18 34.58 -13.93
C LEU A 19 -3.19 33.70 -14.69
N ALA A 20 -2.92 33.33 -15.93
CA ALA A 20 -3.79 32.47 -16.74
C ALA A 20 -3.35 30.99 -16.75
N SER A 21 -2.36 30.59 -15.94
CA SER A 21 -1.97 29.20 -15.75
C SER A 21 -2.51 28.67 -14.42
N CYS A 22 -3.78 28.90 -14.11
CA CYS A 22 -4.56 27.95 -13.32
C CYS A 22 -4.95 26.84 -14.31
N GLY A 23 -4.01 25.95 -14.61
CA GLY A 23 -4.31 24.71 -15.29
C GLY A 23 -5.26 23.94 -14.40
N GLY A 24 -6.53 23.85 -14.79
CA GLY A 24 -7.40 22.82 -14.24
C GLY A 24 -6.65 21.50 -14.38
N LYS A 25 -6.63 20.68 -13.33
CA LYS A 25 -6.09 19.33 -13.37
C LYS A 25 -6.77 18.65 -14.58
N ASP A 26 -6.00 18.22 -15.58
CA ASP A 26 -6.58 17.49 -16.70
C ASP A 26 -7.28 16.28 -16.10
N SER A 27 -8.62 16.22 -16.25
CA SER A 27 -9.45 15.14 -15.70
C SER A 27 -9.01 13.76 -16.17
N ASN A 28 -8.17 13.71 -17.19
CA ASN A 28 -7.66 12.50 -17.81
C ASN A 28 -6.23 12.12 -17.36
N SER A 29 -5.59 12.93 -16.51
CA SER A 29 -4.26 12.63 -15.96
C SER A 29 -4.41 12.35 -14.46
N LEU A 30 -4.34 11.08 -14.09
CA LEU A 30 -4.54 10.60 -12.74
C LEU A 30 -3.20 10.27 -12.07
N VAL A 31 -3.09 10.62 -10.79
CA VAL A 31 -1.92 10.31 -9.95
C VAL A 31 -2.23 9.10 -9.09
N MET A 32 -1.38 8.07 -9.15
CA MET A 32 -1.47 6.87 -8.33
C MET A 32 -0.38 6.86 -7.28
N GLY A 33 -0.77 6.93 -6.01
CA GLY A 33 0.11 6.69 -4.87
C GLY A 33 0.44 5.21 -4.72
N THR A 34 1.72 4.90 -4.57
CA THR A 34 2.20 3.53 -4.40
C THR A 34 2.69 3.31 -2.97
N GLY A 35 3.98 3.23 -2.75
CA GLY A 35 4.61 3.06 -1.46
C GLY A 35 6.09 3.44 -1.52
N SER A 36 6.83 3.14 -0.46
CA SER A 36 8.25 3.42 -0.36
C SER A 36 9.09 2.46 -1.22
N SER A 37 10.34 2.89 -1.51
CA SER A 37 11.32 2.05 -2.20
C SER A 37 11.55 0.72 -1.47
N GLY A 38 11.81 -0.36 -2.22
CA GLY A 38 11.97 -1.72 -1.70
C GLY A 38 10.65 -2.41 -1.29
N GLY A 39 9.52 -1.69 -1.32
CA GLY A 39 8.19 -2.22 -1.06
C GLY A 39 7.48 -2.73 -2.31
N THR A 40 6.56 -3.68 -2.12
CA THR A 40 5.76 -4.26 -3.21
C THR A 40 4.94 -3.22 -3.94
N TYR A 41 4.29 -2.29 -3.24
CA TYR A 41 3.46 -1.24 -3.85
C TYR A 41 4.21 -0.41 -4.89
N PHE A 42 5.46 -0.05 -4.63
CA PHE A 42 6.24 0.78 -5.55
C PHE A 42 6.48 0.07 -6.89
N ALA A 43 6.97 -1.17 -6.84
CA ALA A 43 7.28 -1.95 -8.03
C ALA A 43 6.00 -2.41 -8.76
N LEU A 44 5.05 -3.00 -8.03
CA LEU A 44 3.78 -3.49 -8.58
C LEU A 44 2.93 -2.34 -9.13
N GLY A 45 2.79 -1.23 -8.39
CA GLY A 45 2.00 -0.08 -8.81
C GLY A 45 2.55 0.57 -10.07
N SER A 46 3.89 0.62 -10.23
CA SER A 46 4.51 1.07 -11.47
C SER A 46 4.17 0.15 -12.66
N ALA A 47 4.22 -1.17 -12.45
CA ALA A 47 3.84 -2.15 -13.47
C ALA A 47 2.34 -2.08 -13.81
N MET A 48 1.48 -1.88 -12.79
CA MET A 48 0.04 -1.67 -12.98
C MET A 48 -0.24 -0.42 -13.82
N ALA A 49 0.34 0.72 -13.45
CA ALA A 49 0.15 1.97 -14.20
C ALA A 49 0.57 1.82 -15.67
N GLN A 50 1.73 1.20 -15.92
CA GLN A 50 2.19 0.95 -17.29
C GLN A 50 1.21 0.07 -18.07
N ALA A 51 0.84 -1.09 -17.54
CA ALA A 51 -0.03 -2.04 -18.21
C ALA A 51 -1.45 -1.49 -18.45
N MET A 52 -2.00 -0.75 -17.47
CA MET A 52 -3.31 -0.11 -17.60
C MET A 52 -3.28 1.00 -18.65
N ASN A 53 -2.22 1.82 -18.71
CA ASN A 53 -2.08 2.88 -19.70
C ASN A 53 -2.01 2.34 -21.14
N GLU A 54 -1.50 1.12 -21.34
CA GLU A 54 -1.45 0.48 -22.66
C GLU A 54 -2.85 0.04 -23.16
N SER A 55 -3.81 -0.15 -22.23
CA SER A 55 -5.15 -0.67 -22.52
C SER A 55 -6.26 0.38 -22.42
N MET A 56 -5.98 1.56 -21.85
CA MET A 56 -6.96 2.65 -21.70
C MET A 56 -6.77 3.73 -22.77
N GLU A 57 -7.88 4.29 -23.24
CA GLU A 57 -7.88 5.43 -24.16
C GLU A 57 -8.25 6.73 -23.44
N GLY A 58 -7.44 7.76 -23.64
CA GLY A 58 -7.74 9.11 -23.14
C GLY A 58 -7.51 9.31 -21.63
N ILE A 59 -7.12 8.27 -20.87
CA ILE A 59 -6.77 8.36 -19.44
C ILE A 59 -5.31 7.93 -19.29
N THR A 60 -4.56 8.68 -18.50
CA THR A 60 -3.17 8.36 -18.18
C THR A 60 -2.97 8.31 -16.67
N ILE A 61 -2.40 7.23 -16.18
CA ILE A 61 -2.04 7.03 -14.78
C ILE A 61 -0.53 7.23 -14.61
N THR A 62 -0.15 8.11 -13.68
CA THR A 62 1.24 8.29 -13.29
C THR A 62 1.44 7.74 -11.87
N ALA A 63 2.22 6.66 -11.74
CA ALA A 63 2.57 6.11 -10.45
C ALA A 63 3.66 6.96 -9.79
N GLN A 64 3.50 7.24 -8.49
CA GLN A 64 4.50 7.93 -7.68
C GLN A 64 4.71 7.24 -6.35
N SER A 65 5.91 7.37 -5.78
CA SER A 65 6.21 6.87 -4.44
C SER A 65 5.47 7.68 -3.38
N SER A 66 5.13 7.04 -2.28
CA SER A 66 4.49 7.64 -1.12
C SER A 66 4.87 6.89 0.15
N GLY A 67 4.34 7.32 1.31
CA GLY A 67 4.40 6.55 2.56
C GLY A 67 3.48 5.33 2.58
N ALA A 68 2.75 5.03 1.52
CA ALA A 68 1.80 3.94 1.37
C ALA A 68 0.42 4.20 2.02
N SER A 69 -0.19 3.19 2.67
CA SER A 69 -1.64 3.10 2.95
C SER A 69 -2.22 4.33 3.64
N VAL A 70 -1.62 4.79 4.73
CA VAL A 70 -2.16 5.92 5.51
C VAL A 70 -2.03 7.22 4.72
N GLU A 71 -0.87 7.46 4.12
CA GLU A 71 -0.64 8.65 3.30
C GLU A 71 -1.54 8.68 2.07
N ASN A 72 -1.65 7.57 1.33
CA ASN A 72 -2.48 7.47 0.13
C ASN A 72 -3.96 7.76 0.45
N LEU A 73 -4.50 7.17 1.52
CA LEU A 73 -5.89 7.40 1.93
C LEU A 73 -6.12 8.85 2.38
N ASN A 74 -5.18 9.45 3.10
CA ASN A 74 -5.26 10.85 3.50
C ASN A 74 -5.22 11.80 2.29
N LEU A 75 -4.31 11.56 1.34
CA LEU A 75 -4.19 12.37 0.13
C LEU A 75 -5.42 12.23 -0.78
N MET A 76 -6.00 11.02 -0.90
CA MET A 76 -7.27 10.83 -1.61
C MET A 76 -8.41 11.58 -0.91
N ASN A 77 -8.48 11.50 0.42
CA ASN A 77 -9.50 12.23 1.19
C ASN A 77 -9.37 13.75 1.04
N ALA A 78 -8.16 14.27 0.92
CA ALA A 78 -7.88 15.68 0.68
C ALA A 78 -8.08 16.12 -0.80
N GLY A 79 -8.29 15.18 -1.73
CA GLY A 79 -8.38 15.46 -3.16
C GLY A 79 -7.02 15.75 -3.83
N GLU A 80 -5.92 15.41 -3.16
CA GLU A 80 -4.55 15.63 -3.64
C GLU A 80 -3.98 14.44 -4.43
N MET A 81 -4.61 13.27 -4.33
CA MET A 81 -4.28 12.04 -5.04
C MET A 81 -5.56 11.44 -5.61
N ASP A 82 -5.47 10.84 -6.79
CA ASP A 82 -6.65 10.33 -7.49
C ASP A 82 -6.91 8.84 -7.20
N ILE A 83 -5.86 8.04 -7.18
CA ILE A 83 -5.85 6.60 -6.91
C ILE A 83 -4.69 6.25 -5.99
N GLY A 84 -4.79 5.14 -5.26
CA GLY A 84 -3.70 4.69 -4.40
C GLY A 84 -3.84 3.25 -3.94
N LEU A 85 -2.72 2.61 -3.69
CA LEU A 85 -2.67 1.30 -3.06
C LEU A 85 -2.78 1.45 -1.54
N ALA A 86 -3.61 0.63 -0.91
CA ALA A 86 -3.71 0.56 0.55
C ALA A 86 -4.10 -0.84 1.03
N MET A 87 -3.68 -1.18 2.24
CA MET A 87 -4.18 -2.33 2.98
C MET A 87 -5.67 -2.15 3.24
N ASN A 88 -6.49 -3.17 3.03
CA ASN A 88 -7.91 -3.13 3.40
C ASN A 88 -8.09 -2.85 4.90
N ALA A 89 -7.20 -3.39 5.74
CA ALA A 89 -7.13 -3.11 7.17
C ALA A 89 -7.01 -1.60 7.48
N THR A 90 -6.10 -0.92 6.78
CA THR A 90 -5.90 0.53 6.94
C THR A 90 -7.08 1.33 6.38
N ALA A 91 -7.69 0.84 5.30
CA ALA A 91 -8.88 1.47 4.71
C ALA A 91 -10.10 1.42 5.67
N VAL A 92 -10.28 0.31 6.39
CA VAL A 92 -11.31 0.21 7.45
C VAL A 92 -11.03 1.24 8.56
N ASN A 93 -9.78 1.29 9.05
CA ASN A 93 -9.41 2.27 10.08
C ASN A 93 -9.65 3.72 9.61
N ALA A 94 -9.31 4.03 8.36
CA ALA A 94 -9.58 5.34 7.77
C ALA A 94 -11.08 5.64 7.72
N TRP A 95 -11.87 4.67 7.26
CA TRP A 95 -13.32 4.80 7.16
C TRP A 95 -13.99 5.09 8.49
N GLU A 96 -13.50 4.44 9.56
CA GLU A 96 -14.02 4.54 10.93
C GLU A 96 -13.40 5.69 11.73
N GLY A 97 -12.28 6.26 11.29
CA GLY A 97 -11.53 7.27 12.04
C GLY A 97 -10.82 6.68 13.26
N THR A 98 -10.19 5.53 13.07
CA THR A 98 -9.47 4.78 14.12
C THR A 98 -8.00 4.55 13.75
N GLY A 99 -7.21 3.99 14.65
CA GLY A 99 -5.80 3.73 14.43
C GLY A 99 -5.01 5.01 14.15
N SER A 100 -4.39 5.11 12.98
CA SER A 100 -3.61 6.28 12.55
C SER A 100 -4.47 7.46 12.06
N PHE A 101 -5.79 7.37 12.14
CA PHE A 101 -6.71 8.41 11.67
C PHE A 101 -7.43 9.04 12.85
N GLU A 102 -7.27 10.36 13.05
CA GLU A 102 -7.95 11.11 14.12
C GLU A 102 -9.45 11.33 13.84
N THR A 103 -9.83 11.31 12.58
CA THR A 103 -11.21 11.48 12.09
C THR A 103 -11.47 10.55 10.91
N ALA A 104 -12.74 10.20 10.71
CA ALA A 104 -13.15 9.38 9.57
C ALA A 104 -12.75 10.05 8.24
N SER A 105 -12.10 9.27 7.39
CA SER A 105 -11.67 9.62 6.03
C SER A 105 -12.49 8.79 5.07
N GLN A 106 -13.50 9.38 4.42
CA GLN A 106 -14.52 8.64 3.67
C GLN A 106 -14.62 9.03 2.18
N ASN A 107 -13.73 9.91 1.71
CA ASN A 107 -13.71 10.33 0.31
C ASN A 107 -12.87 9.38 -0.57
N PHE A 108 -13.00 8.08 -0.33
CA PHE A 108 -12.39 7.05 -1.18
C PHE A 108 -13.34 5.87 -1.40
N ARG A 109 -13.09 5.11 -2.47
CA ARG A 109 -13.83 3.90 -2.82
C ARG A 109 -12.86 2.83 -3.29
N CYS A 110 -13.18 1.57 -3.00
CA CYS A 110 -12.41 0.43 -3.48
C CYS A 110 -12.63 0.23 -4.99
N ILE A 111 -11.55 -0.02 -5.72
CA ILE A 111 -11.58 -0.54 -7.08
C ILE A 111 -11.52 -2.07 -7.01
N GLY A 112 -10.56 -2.64 -6.30
CA GLY A 112 -10.46 -4.09 -6.09
C GLY A 112 -9.14 -4.55 -5.51
N VAL A 113 -9.11 -5.79 -5.05
CA VAL A 113 -7.94 -6.47 -4.49
C VAL A 113 -6.90 -6.73 -5.58
N VAL A 114 -5.63 -6.56 -5.22
CA VAL A 114 -4.50 -6.77 -6.13
C VAL A 114 -3.54 -7.87 -5.68
N TYR A 115 -3.29 -8.05 -4.37
CA TYR A 115 -2.48 -9.16 -3.86
C TYR A 115 -2.63 -9.34 -2.34
N HIS A 116 -2.06 -10.42 -1.79
CA HIS A 116 -2.02 -10.69 -0.35
C HIS A 116 -0.87 -9.94 0.33
N GLU A 117 -1.19 -9.08 1.26
CA GLU A 117 -0.26 -8.37 2.15
C GLU A 117 0.15 -9.28 3.31
N VAL A 118 1.39 -9.72 3.32
CA VAL A 118 1.89 -10.67 4.31
C VAL A 118 2.80 -9.97 5.31
N TYR A 119 2.46 -10.07 6.60
CA TYR A 119 3.30 -9.54 7.66
C TYR A 119 4.49 -10.46 7.92
N GLN A 120 5.71 -9.92 7.89
CA GLN A 120 6.94 -10.70 7.98
C GLN A 120 7.91 -10.00 8.94
N ILE A 121 8.26 -10.66 10.04
CA ILE A 121 9.29 -10.18 10.96
C ILE A 121 10.56 -10.95 10.70
N VAL A 122 11.63 -10.21 10.35
CA VAL A 122 12.98 -10.76 10.21
C VAL A 122 13.92 -10.09 11.19
N ALA A 123 14.84 -10.87 11.76
CA ALA A 123 15.88 -10.39 12.65
C ALA A 123 17.25 -10.92 12.20
N ASP A 124 18.34 -10.20 12.52
CA ASP A 124 19.68 -10.74 12.41
C ASP A 124 19.78 -12.00 13.29
N ALA A 125 20.18 -13.13 12.71
CA ALA A 125 20.29 -14.40 13.43
C ALA A 125 21.23 -14.34 14.64
N SER A 126 22.19 -13.41 14.64
CA SER A 126 23.10 -13.21 15.78
C SER A 126 22.40 -12.68 17.04
N THR A 127 21.19 -12.10 16.90
CA THR A 127 20.37 -11.66 18.05
C THR A 127 19.80 -12.83 18.83
N GLY A 128 19.63 -13.99 18.20
CA GLY A 128 18.97 -15.15 18.78
C GLY A 128 17.44 -15.02 18.91
N ALA A 129 16.84 -13.95 18.38
CA ALA A 129 15.40 -13.69 18.46
C ALA A 129 14.60 -14.79 17.74
N LYS A 130 13.55 -15.29 18.40
CA LYS A 130 12.64 -16.33 17.91
C LYS A 130 11.17 -15.96 18.08
N TYR A 131 10.87 -15.05 18.99
CA TYR A 131 9.53 -14.61 19.36
C TYR A 131 9.46 -13.08 19.24
N VAL A 132 8.25 -12.56 19.08
CA VAL A 132 8.03 -11.10 19.04
C VAL A 132 8.59 -10.41 20.29
N THR A 133 8.46 -11.07 21.47
CA THR A 133 8.97 -10.56 22.75
C THR A 133 10.50 -10.46 22.82
N ASP A 134 11.23 -11.20 22.00
CA ASP A 134 12.71 -11.16 21.98
C ASP A 134 13.22 -9.86 21.29
N LEU A 135 12.34 -9.13 20.64
CA LEU A 135 12.66 -7.82 20.03
C LEU A 135 12.84 -6.71 21.08
N ALA A 136 12.44 -6.94 22.34
CA ALA A 136 12.53 -5.92 23.39
C ALA A 136 13.96 -5.37 23.53
N GLY A 137 14.08 -4.03 23.53
CA GLY A 137 15.35 -3.30 23.60
C GLY A 137 16.15 -3.27 22.30
N LEU A 138 15.79 -4.05 21.28
CA LEU A 138 16.47 -4.04 19.98
C LEU A 138 16.11 -2.77 19.17
N LYS A 139 16.96 -2.45 18.21
CA LYS A 139 16.65 -1.46 17.15
C LYS A 139 15.85 -2.16 16.07
N VAL A 140 14.61 -1.75 15.89
CA VAL A 140 13.66 -2.40 14.99
C VAL A 140 13.07 -1.41 14.00
N ALA A 141 13.17 -1.69 12.70
CA ALA A 141 12.38 -1.00 11.70
C ALA A 141 10.92 -1.50 11.81
N VAL A 142 10.00 -0.61 12.19
CA VAL A 142 8.60 -0.95 12.47
C VAL A 142 7.67 -0.69 11.30
N GLY A 143 8.23 -0.28 10.18
CA GLY A 143 7.54 0.06 8.93
C GLY A 143 7.78 1.50 8.50
N PRO A 144 7.59 1.83 7.22
CA PRO A 144 7.74 3.18 6.70
C PRO A 144 6.75 4.16 7.34
N ALA A 145 7.18 5.41 7.53
CA ALA A 145 6.28 6.48 7.97
C ALA A 145 5.12 6.66 6.97
N GLY A 146 3.89 6.79 7.48
CA GLY A 146 2.69 6.89 6.65
C GLY A 146 2.19 5.55 6.09
N SER A 147 2.80 4.41 6.45
CA SER A 147 2.38 3.08 6.02
C SER A 147 1.40 2.42 6.98
N GLY A 148 0.59 1.51 6.46
CA GLY A 148 -0.23 0.61 7.27
C GLY A 148 0.60 -0.42 8.04
N THR A 149 1.88 -0.62 7.68
CA THR A 149 2.79 -1.55 8.35
C THR A 149 2.99 -1.18 9.82
N ILE A 150 3.09 0.11 10.16
CA ILE A 150 3.24 0.55 11.56
C ILE A 150 2.04 0.10 12.38
N GLY A 151 0.81 0.36 11.93
CA GLY A 151 -0.39 -0.06 12.64
C GLY A 151 -0.52 -1.60 12.76
N CYS A 152 -0.09 -2.34 11.73
CA CYS A 152 -0.01 -3.80 11.81
C CYS A 152 1.03 -4.25 12.86
N THR A 153 2.21 -3.60 12.89
CA THR A 153 3.26 -3.90 13.88
C THR A 153 2.79 -3.59 15.30
N GLU A 154 2.10 -2.46 15.52
CA GLU A 154 1.50 -2.11 16.81
C GLU A 154 0.53 -3.19 17.28
N LEU A 155 -0.35 -3.66 16.41
CA LEU A 155 -1.33 -4.70 16.72
C LEU A 155 -0.67 -6.05 17.04
N VAL A 156 0.39 -6.43 16.30
CA VAL A 156 1.17 -7.67 16.57
C VAL A 156 1.94 -7.55 17.88
N PHE A 157 2.54 -6.40 18.17
CA PHE A 157 3.24 -6.18 19.44
C PHE A 157 2.25 -6.22 20.60
N GLU A 158 1.09 -5.60 20.47
CA GLU A 158 0.04 -5.65 21.49
C GLU A 158 -0.43 -7.10 21.75
N ALA A 159 -0.59 -7.91 20.70
CA ALA A 159 -0.90 -9.33 20.82
C ALA A 159 0.19 -10.15 21.55
N ALA A 160 1.43 -9.64 21.54
CA ALA A 160 2.56 -10.21 22.28
C ALA A 160 2.76 -9.58 23.68
N GLY A 161 1.86 -8.67 24.11
CA GLY A 161 2.00 -7.94 25.37
C GLY A 161 3.07 -6.83 25.34
N MET A 162 3.41 -6.33 24.16
CA MET A 162 4.42 -5.29 23.92
C MET A 162 3.81 -4.05 23.29
N THR A 163 4.61 -2.99 23.25
CA THR A 163 4.34 -1.73 22.54
C THR A 163 5.56 -1.31 21.73
N LEU A 164 5.43 -0.31 20.87
CA LEU A 164 6.59 0.25 20.16
C LEU A 164 7.63 0.89 21.11
N ASN A 165 7.25 1.21 22.34
CA ASN A 165 8.17 1.76 23.34
C ASN A 165 9.11 0.68 23.94
N ASP A 166 8.79 -0.59 23.76
CA ASP A 166 9.63 -1.70 24.24
C ASP A 166 10.82 -1.98 23.30
N VAL A 167 10.86 -1.32 22.14
CA VAL A 167 11.94 -1.40 21.15
C VAL A 167 12.51 -0.02 20.84
N GLN A 168 13.65 0.05 20.17
CA GLN A 168 14.16 1.29 19.58
C GLN A 168 13.60 1.42 18.16
N ALA A 169 12.33 1.84 18.07
CA ALA A 169 11.58 1.87 16.83
C ALA A 169 12.15 2.88 15.82
N GLN A 170 12.25 2.47 14.56
CA GLN A 170 12.66 3.31 13.43
C GLN A 170 11.63 3.15 12.29
N SER A 171 11.27 4.27 11.66
CA SER A 171 10.33 4.29 10.54
C SER A 171 11.09 4.47 9.23
N ASP A 172 11.73 3.41 8.78
CA ASP A 172 12.51 3.38 7.54
C ASP A 172 11.70 2.84 6.37
N SER A 173 12.07 3.21 5.15
CA SER A 173 11.62 2.49 3.94
C SER A 173 12.09 1.03 4.00
N PHE A 174 11.40 0.12 3.29
CA PHE A 174 11.82 -1.29 3.31
C PHE A 174 13.22 -1.50 2.73
N GLY A 175 13.61 -0.72 1.72
CA GLY A 175 14.98 -0.75 1.17
C GLY A 175 16.03 -0.21 2.13
N ASP A 176 15.73 0.91 2.82
CA ASP A 176 16.65 1.47 3.82
C ASP A 176 16.79 0.53 5.04
N ALA A 177 15.67 -0.07 5.49
CA ALA A 177 15.69 -1.06 6.57
C ALA A 177 16.58 -2.27 6.20
N ALA A 178 16.44 -2.80 4.98
CA ALA A 178 17.29 -3.90 4.49
C ALA A 178 18.77 -3.50 4.51
N SER A 179 19.11 -2.34 3.97
CA SER A 179 20.49 -1.83 3.97
C SER A 179 21.03 -1.63 5.38
N LYS A 180 20.24 -1.03 6.29
CA LYS A 180 20.64 -0.82 7.68
C LYS A 180 20.82 -2.12 8.46
N MET A 181 20.03 -3.18 8.14
CA MET A 181 20.24 -4.52 8.71
C MET A 181 21.56 -5.11 8.24
N GLN A 182 21.85 -5.04 6.94
CA GLN A 182 23.11 -5.54 6.33
C GLN A 182 24.33 -4.83 6.92
N ASP A 183 24.21 -3.51 7.22
CA ASP A 183 25.27 -2.70 7.84
C ASP A 183 25.34 -2.86 9.37
N GLY A 184 24.43 -3.63 10.00
CA GLY A 184 24.37 -3.83 11.46
C GLY A 184 23.88 -2.61 12.25
N HIS A 185 23.20 -1.67 11.60
CA HIS A 185 22.66 -0.47 12.25
C HIS A 185 21.33 -0.70 12.95
N ILE A 186 20.54 -1.65 12.48
CA ILE A 186 19.31 -2.16 13.11
C ILE A 186 19.38 -3.69 13.21
N HIS A 187 18.58 -4.26 14.11
CA HIS A 187 18.64 -5.68 14.46
C HIS A 187 17.48 -6.50 13.89
N ALA A 188 16.37 -5.86 13.60
CA ALA A 188 15.18 -6.51 13.07
C ALA A 188 14.34 -5.55 12.22
N ALA A 189 13.49 -6.10 11.38
CA ALA A 189 12.55 -5.35 10.55
C ALA A 189 11.19 -6.05 10.49
N CYS A 190 10.13 -5.25 10.69
CA CYS A 190 8.74 -5.63 10.50
C CYS A 190 8.29 -5.16 9.12
N ASN A 191 7.78 -6.07 8.31
CA ASN A 191 7.45 -5.81 6.92
C ASN A 191 6.02 -6.28 6.63
N VAL A 192 5.28 -5.51 5.83
CA VAL A 192 4.05 -5.97 5.16
C VAL A 192 4.32 -5.90 3.66
N LEU A 193 4.53 -7.06 3.05
CA LEU A 193 5.01 -7.19 1.68
C LEU A 193 4.40 -8.44 1.03
N ALA A 194 4.47 -8.54 -0.30
CA ALA A 194 4.23 -9.80 -1.00
C ALA A 194 5.29 -10.87 -0.62
N VAL A 195 4.99 -12.12 -0.91
CA VAL A 195 5.90 -13.27 -0.70
C VAL A 195 6.22 -13.91 -2.04
N PRO A 196 7.53 -14.11 -2.36
CA PRO A 196 8.71 -13.63 -1.65
C PRO A 196 8.93 -12.11 -1.79
N ALA A 197 9.46 -11.48 -0.74
CA ALA A 197 9.77 -10.06 -0.72
C ALA A 197 11.18 -9.79 -1.21
N SER A 198 11.35 -8.84 -2.15
CA SER A 198 12.67 -8.53 -2.76
C SER A 198 13.69 -8.06 -1.72
N SER A 199 13.27 -7.19 -0.79
CA SER A 199 14.14 -6.66 0.27
C SER A 199 14.61 -7.77 1.23
N ILE A 200 13.76 -8.75 1.55
CA ILE A 200 14.15 -9.91 2.38
C ILE A 200 15.10 -10.83 1.58
N MET A 201 14.79 -11.10 0.32
CA MET A 201 15.68 -11.89 -0.55
C MET A 201 17.08 -11.26 -0.67
N GLU A 202 17.15 -9.93 -0.79
CA GLU A 202 18.42 -9.19 -0.84
C GLU A 202 19.22 -9.37 0.46
N MET A 203 18.58 -9.23 1.63
CA MET A 203 19.25 -9.46 2.93
C MET A 203 19.86 -10.85 3.03
N THR A 204 19.16 -11.90 2.57
CA THR A 204 19.67 -13.29 2.63
C THR A 204 20.92 -13.55 1.78
N THR A 205 21.31 -12.63 0.88
CA THR A 205 22.55 -12.76 0.10
C THR A 205 23.81 -12.43 0.90
N SER A 206 23.70 -11.66 1.98
CA SER A 206 24.84 -11.13 2.73
C SER A 206 24.79 -11.41 4.23
N MET A 207 23.62 -11.78 4.78
CA MET A 207 23.45 -12.06 6.19
C MET A 207 22.51 -13.25 6.43
N LYS A 208 22.56 -13.82 7.64
CA LYS A 208 21.60 -14.84 8.06
C LYS A 208 20.46 -14.19 8.83
N LEU A 209 19.24 -14.62 8.54
CA LEU A 209 18.03 -14.12 9.16
C LEU A 209 17.42 -15.16 10.11
N SER A 210 16.83 -14.69 11.20
CA SER A 210 15.80 -15.38 11.96
C SER A 210 14.45 -14.88 11.49
N TYR A 211 13.51 -15.80 11.30
CA TYR A 211 12.12 -15.50 10.94
C TYR A 211 11.26 -15.72 12.18
N ILE A 212 10.39 -14.77 12.49
CA ILE A 212 9.60 -14.77 13.72
C ILE A 212 8.15 -15.07 13.40
N ASP A 213 7.61 -16.12 14.04
CA ASP A 213 6.24 -16.56 13.87
C ASP A 213 5.25 -15.69 14.66
N ILE A 214 4.04 -15.64 14.14
CA ILE A 214 2.84 -15.20 14.86
C ILE A 214 2.11 -16.44 15.38
N THR A 215 2.04 -16.60 16.69
CA THR A 215 1.42 -17.76 17.34
C THR A 215 -0.11 -17.78 17.13
N ASP A 216 -0.74 -18.93 17.40
CA ASP A 216 -2.20 -19.03 17.30
C ASP A 216 -2.91 -18.17 18.35
N GLU A 217 -2.31 -17.97 19.53
CA GLU A 217 -2.84 -17.09 20.57
C GLU A 217 -2.79 -15.61 20.11
N GLN A 218 -1.67 -15.20 19.52
CA GLN A 218 -1.52 -13.85 18.96
C GLN A 218 -2.50 -13.64 17.79
N LEU A 219 -2.66 -14.63 16.90
CA LEU A 219 -3.64 -14.56 15.83
C LEU A 219 -5.06 -14.39 16.36
N ALA A 220 -5.45 -15.18 17.37
CA ALA A 220 -6.78 -15.10 17.96
C ALA A 220 -7.03 -13.69 18.58
N TYR A 221 -6.02 -13.12 19.23
CA TYR A 221 -6.08 -11.76 19.75
C TYR A 221 -6.26 -10.72 18.63
N ILE A 222 -5.46 -10.84 17.57
CA ILE A 222 -5.51 -9.96 16.41
C ILE A 222 -6.89 -10.02 15.74
N GLN A 223 -7.41 -11.23 15.50
CA GLN A 223 -8.71 -11.41 14.84
C GLN A 223 -9.89 -10.93 15.68
N ALA A 224 -9.79 -10.93 17.00
CA ALA A 224 -10.81 -10.37 17.87
C ALA A 224 -10.94 -8.84 17.71
N LYS A 225 -9.87 -8.14 17.32
CA LYS A 225 -9.82 -6.69 17.07
C LYS A 225 -9.98 -6.32 15.61
N ALA A 226 -9.42 -7.13 14.74
CA ALA A 226 -9.27 -6.87 13.31
C ALA A 226 -9.54 -8.17 12.51
N PRO A 227 -10.82 -8.52 12.30
CA PRO A 227 -11.22 -9.83 11.74
C PRO A 227 -10.79 -10.05 10.29
N TYR A 228 -10.34 -9.01 9.60
CA TYR A 228 -9.81 -9.07 8.24
C TYR A 228 -8.38 -9.61 8.15
N TYR A 229 -7.66 -9.80 9.27
CA TYR A 229 -6.41 -10.53 9.27
C TYR A 229 -6.66 -12.04 9.35
N THR A 230 -5.98 -12.80 8.50
CA THR A 230 -6.08 -14.26 8.47
C THR A 230 -4.71 -14.92 8.60
N ARG A 231 -4.68 -16.23 8.93
CA ARG A 231 -3.44 -17.01 8.96
C ARG A 231 -2.85 -17.11 7.56
N MET A 232 -1.53 -16.87 7.46
CA MET A 232 -0.72 -17.17 6.30
C MET A 232 0.46 -18.05 6.70
N VAL A 233 0.80 -19.00 5.84
CA VAL A 233 2.01 -19.81 5.97
C VAL A 233 2.94 -19.49 4.81
N ILE A 234 4.17 -19.11 5.12
CA ILE A 234 5.22 -18.91 4.11
C ILE A 234 6.00 -20.22 4.10
N PRO A 235 5.94 -21.02 3.01
CA PRO A 235 6.56 -22.35 2.96
C PRO A 235 8.07 -22.29 3.13
N ALA A 236 8.64 -23.30 3.77
CA ALA A 236 10.07 -23.52 3.86
C ALA A 236 10.74 -23.43 2.47
N GLY A 237 11.90 -22.79 2.42
CA GLY A 237 12.64 -22.58 1.16
C GLY A 237 12.14 -21.42 0.32
N THR A 238 11.19 -20.61 0.78
CA THR A 238 10.80 -19.36 0.13
C THR A 238 11.98 -18.38 0.09
N TYR A 239 12.71 -18.29 1.20
CA TYR A 239 13.97 -17.54 1.30
C TYR A 239 15.16 -18.51 1.42
N SER A 240 16.34 -18.11 0.96
CA SER A 240 17.48 -19.03 0.77
C SER A 240 18.00 -19.69 2.06
N ASP A 241 17.79 -19.07 3.21
CA ASP A 241 18.24 -19.56 4.53
C ASP A 241 17.07 -20.03 5.42
N GLN A 242 15.84 -19.98 4.92
CA GLN A 242 14.64 -20.41 5.62
C GLN A 242 14.42 -21.92 5.46
N THR A 243 14.58 -22.66 6.55
CA THR A 243 14.48 -24.12 6.54
C THR A 243 13.15 -24.67 7.06
N GLU A 244 12.33 -23.83 7.68
CA GLU A 244 11.03 -24.16 8.26
C GLU A 244 9.95 -23.24 7.71
N ASP A 245 8.68 -23.69 7.80
CA ASP A 245 7.53 -22.83 7.49
C ASP A 245 7.47 -21.64 8.46
N ILE A 246 7.05 -20.47 7.99
CA ILE A 246 6.82 -19.30 8.84
C ILE A 246 5.31 -19.11 8.96
N TYR A 247 4.81 -19.08 10.19
CA TYR A 247 3.41 -18.86 10.50
C TYR A 247 3.18 -17.37 10.79
N THR A 248 2.40 -16.70 9.95
CA THR A 248 2.17 -15.27 10.06
C THR A 248 0.72 -14.89 9.76
N ILE A 249 0.48 -13.60 9.56
CA ILE A 249 -0.82 -13.04 9.20
C ILE A 249 -0.78 -12.35 7.85
N THR A 250 -1.93 -12.28 7.21
CA THR A 250 -2.14 -11.58 5.96
C THR A 250 -3.44 -10.79 5.98
N CYS A 251 -3.48 -9.73 5.19
CA CYS A 251 -4.68 -9.01 4.78
C CYS A 251 -4.59 -8.73 3.27
N GLN A 252 -5.48 -7.89 2.72
CA GLN A 252 -5.49 -7.60 1.30
C GLN A 252 -4.85 -6.25 0.98
N ALA A 253 -4.02 -6.20 -0.05
CA ALA A 253 -3.71 -4.97 -0.77
C ALA A 253 -4.81 -4.72 -1.79
N ALA A 254 -5.39 -3.53 -1.79
CA ALA A 254 -6.38 -3.15 -2.77
C ALA A 254 -6.04 -1.79 -3.41
N LEU A 255 -6.50 -1.62 -4.64
CA LEU A 255 -6.48 -0.34 -5.32
C LEU A 255 -7.73 0.44 -4.92
N TYR A 256 -7.54 1.68 -4.51
CA TYR A 256 -8.58 2.63 -4.13
C TYR A 256 -8.52 3.85 -5.04
N CYS A 257 -9.62 4.55 -5.14
CA CYS A 257 -9.70 5.83 -5.84
C CYS A 257 -10.53 6.84 -5.03
N ARG A 258 -10.43 8.12 -5.36
CA ARG A 258 -11.33 9.13 -4.80
C ARG A 258 -12.79 8.79 -5.13
N ALA A 259 -13.69 9.09 -4.19
CA ALA A 259 -15.12 8.82 -4.32
C ALA A 259 -15.79 9.61 -5.46
N ASP A 260 -15.23 10.78 -5.81
CA ASP A 260 -15.76 11.70 -6.81
C ASP A 260 -15.17 11.54 -8.21
N LEU A 261 -14.37 10.46 -8.44
CA LEU A 261 -13.90 10.16 -9.79
C LEU A 261 -15.06 9.79 -10.71
N ASP A 262 -14.90 10.13 -11.98
CA ASP A 262 -15.88 9.81 -13.03
C ASP A 262 -16.13 8.30 -13.12
N GLU A 263 -17.41 7.91 -13.19
CA GLU A 263 -17.81 6.50 -13.21
C GLU A 263 -17.22 5.74 -14.40
N GLU A 264 -17.20 6.37 -15.59
CA GLU A 264 -16.64 5.73 -16.79
C GLU A 264 -15.12 5.57 -16.66
N ALA A 265 -14.42 6.57 -16.10
CA ALA A 265 -12.99 6.47 -15.86
C ALA A 265 -12.65 5.31 -14.91
N VAL A 266 -13.40 5.14 -13.82
CA VAL A 266 -13.16 4.04 -12.87
C VAL A 266 -13.57 2.69 -13.47
N TYR A 267 -14.64 2.63 -14.28
CA TYR A 267 -14.98 1.41 -15.02
C TYR A 267 -13.82 0.99 -15.95
N GLN A 268 -13.26 1.91 -16.73
CA GLN A 268 -12.13 1.63 -17.61
C GLN A 268 -10.88 1.20 -16.83
N MET A 269 -10.58 1.84 -15.70
CA MET A 269 -9.47 1.46 -14.83
C MET A 269 -9.65 0.05 -14.27
N THR A 270 -10.84 -0.29 -13.80
CA THR A 270 -11.14 -1.63 -13.25
C THR A 270 -10.98 -2.69 -14.32
N LYS A 271 -11.54 -2.45 -15.50
CA LYS A 271 -11.40 -3.32 -16.67
C LYS A 271 -9.92 -3.49 -17.04
N ALA A 272 -9.18 -2.38 -17.19
CA ALA A 272 -7.77 -2.39 -17.54
C ALA A 272 -6.91 -3.17 -16.53
N LEU A 273 -7.19 -3.02 -15.22
CA LEU A 273 -6.48 -3.73 -14.17
C LEU A 273 -6.59 -5.26 -14.34
N TYR A 274 -7.80 -5.78 -14.48
CA TYR A 274 -7.99 -7.23 -14.53
C TYR A 274 -7.70 -7.83 -15.91
N GLU A 275 -7.96 -7.13 -17.00
CA GLU A 275 -7.61 -7.59 -18.35
C GLU A 275 -6.10 -7.56 -18.59
N SER A 276 -5.34 -6.67 -17.92
CA SER A 276 -3.88 -6.59 -17.99
C SER A 276 -3.16 -7.45 -16.94
N ALA A 277 -3.88 -8.26 -16.14
CA ALA A 277 -3.29 -9.03 -15.03
C ALA A 277 -2.10 -9.90 -15.47
N ALA A 278 -2.14 -10.52 -16.65
CA ALA A 278 -1.04 -11.33 -17.19
C ALA A 278 0.21 -10.48 -17.51
N ALA A 279 0.05 -9.27 -18.04
CA ALA A 279 1.16 -8.35 -18.32
C ALA A 279 1.78 -7.85 -17.00
N ILE A 280 0.94 -7.49 -16.03
CA ILE A 280 1.38 -7.08 -14.69
C ILE A 280 2.14 -8.22 -14.00
N ALA A 281 1.63 -9.46 -14.05
CA ALA A 281 2.29 -10.65 -13.50
C ALA A 281 3.65 -10.96 -14.15
N SER A 282 3.82 -10.60 -15.41
CA SER A 282 5.09 -10.73 -16.12
C SER A 282 6.12 -9.70 -15.67
N ALA A 283 5.66 -8.52 -15.24
CA ALA A 283 6.51 -7.43 -14.76
C ALA A 283 6.85 -7.57 -13.25
N HIS A 284 5.91 -8.07 -12.45
CA HIS A 284 6.08 -8.25 -11.01
C HIS A 284 5.33 -9.50 -10.50
N SER A 285 6.00 -10.34 -9.71
CA SER A 285 5.46 -11.65 -9.27
C SER A 285 4.14 -11.54 -8.49
N ALA A 286 3.95 -10.49 -7.68
CA ALA A 286 2.70 -10.26 -6.95
C ALA A 286 1.50 -10.00 -7.88
N GLY A 287 1.74 -9.61 -9.13
CA GLY A 287 0.68 -9.47 -10.14
C GLY A 287 -0.04 -10.78 -10.48
N LYS A 288 0.52 -11.94 -10.08
CA LYS A 288 -0.15 -13.25 -10.23
C LYS A 288 -1.40 -13.39 -9.37
N ASP A 289 -1.49 -12.60 -8.30
CA ASP A 289 -2.63 -12.60 -7.39
C ASP A 289 -3.78 -11.71 -7.90
N ILE A 290 -3.53 -10.86 -8.90
CA ILE A 290 -4.58 -10.04 -9.52
C ILE A 290 -5.54 -10.97 -10.23
N ASN A 291 -6.70 -11.19 -9.60
CA ASN A 291 -7.70 -12.14 -10.06
C ASN A 291 -9.11 -11.56 -9.87
N LEU A 292 -9.87 -11.54 -10.94
CA LEU A 292 -11.22 -11.00 -10.93
C LEU A 292 -12.16 -11.74 -9.96
N GLN A 293 -11.98 -13.06 -9.76
CA GLN A 293 -12.82 -13.84 -8.87
C GLN A 293 -12.61 -13.53 -7.38
N SER A 294 -11.41 -13.07 -7.01
CA SER A 294 -11.05 -12.66 -5.63
C SER A 294 -11.01 -11.14 -5.45
N ALA A 295 -11.47 -10.39 -6.43
CA ALA A 295 -11.37 -8.93 -6.50
C ALA A 295 -11.99 -8.19 -5.31
N LEU A 296 -12.95 -8.79 -4.63
CA LEU A 296 -13.68 -8.20 -3.49
C LEU A 296 -13.46 -8.96 -2.18
N ASP A 297 -12.55 -9.94 -2.16
CA ASP A 297 -12.28 -10.74 -0.96
C ASP A 297 -11.78 -9.86 0.19
N GLY A 298 -12.49 -9.91 1.33
CA GLY A 298 -12.13 -9.14 2.53
C GLY A 298 -12.32 -7.62 2.41
N ILE A 299 -13.00 -7.15 1.37
CA ILE A 299 -13.37 -5.73 1.21
C ILE A 299 -14.66 -5.47 1.98
N THR A 300 -14.61 -4.52 2.90
CA THR A 300 -15.75 -4.06 3.71
C THR A 300 -15.98 -2.55 3.62
N THR A 301 -15.10 -1.84 2.94
CA THR A 301 -15.26 -0.43 2.59
C THR A 301 -15.99 -0.28 1.26
N PRO A 302 -16.68 0.85 1.02
CA PRO A 302 -17.47 1.01 -0.20
C PRO A 302 -16.67 0.85 -1.49
N VAL A 303 -17.33 0.23 -2.48
CA VAL A 303 -16.83 0.01 -3.84
C VAL A 303 -17.29 1.15 -4.73
N HIS A 304 -16.44 1.57 -5.68
CA HIS A 304 -16.81 2.61 -6.64
C HIS A 304 -17.85 2.11 -7.65
N LYS A 305 -18.83 2.95 -8.00
CA LYS A 305 -19.90 2.59 -8.95
C LYS A 305 -19.37 2.09 -10.31
N GLY A 306 -18.30 2.72 -10.82
CA GLY A 306 -17.62 2.28 -12.05
C GLY A 306 -17.01 0.89 -11.93
N ALA A 307 -16.39 0.57 -10.79
CA ALA A 307 -15.88 -0.77 -10.51
C ALA A 307 -17.02 -1.79 -10.38
N ALA A 308 -18.07 -1.46 -9.64
CA ALA A 308 -19.24 -2.30 -9.48
C ALA A 308 -19.90 -2.65 -10.83
N ARG A 309 -20.02 -1.67 -11.74
CA ARG A 309 -20.53 -1.87 -13.10
C ARG A 309 -19.73 -2.90 -13.88
N TYR A 310 -18.39 -2.84 -13.81
CA TYR A 310 -17.53 -3.83 -14.46
C TYR A 310 -17.71 -5.22 -13.83
N TYR A 311 -17.81 -5.32 -12.51
CA TYR A 311 -18.04 -6.59 -11.81
C TYR A 311 -19.38 -7.21 -12.23
N GLU A 312 -20.45 -6.43 -12.28
CA GLU A 312 -21.76 -6.91 -12.74
C GLU A 312 -21.72 -7.42 -14.19
N GLU A 313 -21.03 -6.71 -15.10
CA GLU A 313 -20.81 -7.16 -16.49
C GLU A 313 -20.09 -8.52 -16.54
N MET A 314 -19.14 -8.74 -15.63
CA MET A 314 -18.39 -9.99 -15.52
C MET A 314 -19.09 -11.07 -14.68
N GLY A 315 -20.33 -10.83 -14.24
CA GLY A 315 -21.16 -11.77 -13.47
C GLY A 315 -20.74 -11.89 -12.00
N ILE A 316 -20.00 -10.92 -11.45
CA ILE A 316 -19.62 -10.87 -10.05
C ILE A 316 -20.59 -9.95 -9.31
N THR A 317 -21.23 -10.48 -8.27
CA THR A 317 -22.15 -9.71 -7.44
C THR A 317 -21.40 -8.90 -6.42
N VAL A 318 -21.57 -7.57 -6.43
CA VAL A 318 -21.12 -6.67 -5.36
C VAL A 318 -22.20 -6.62 -4.27
N ASP A 319 -21.82 -6.73 -3.01
CA ASP A 319 -22.77 -6.56 -1.91
C ASP A 319 -23.40 -5.15 -2.01
N PRO A 320 -24.73 -5.04 -2.08
CA PRO A 320 -25.41 -3.74 -2.19
C PRO A 320 -25.07 -2.77 -1.06
N SER A 321 -24.70 -3.25 0.12
CA SER A 321 -24.28 -2.40 1.26
C SER A 321 -22.94 -1.68 1.01
N LEU A 322 -22.14 -2.17 0.06
CA LEU A 322 -20.86 -1.55 -0.35
C LEU A 322 -21.04 -0.52 -1.48
N ILE A 323 -22.24 -0.38 -2.04
CA ILE A 323 -22.54 0.64 -3.05
C ILE A 323 -23.25 1.79 -2.36
N ILE A 324 -22.52 2.89 -2.20
CA ILE A 324 -23.06 4.12 -1.60
C ILE A 324 -22.94 5.29 -2.57
N ASP A 325 -23.80 6.29 -2.41
CA ASP A 325 -23.82 7.50 -3.24
C ASP A 325 -22.64 8.43 -2.97
#